data_c1392dd791ae7936a4fbec85e34e980f
#
_entry.id   c1392dd791ae7936a4fbec85e34e980f
#
_cell.length_a   1.000
_cell.length_b   1.000
_cell.length_c   1.000
_cell.angle_alpha   90.00
_cell.angle_beta   90.00
_cell.angle_gamma   90.00
#
_symmetry.space_group_name_H-M   'P 1'
#
loop_
_entity.id
_entity.type
_entity.pdbx_description
1 polymer ?
#
loop_
_entity_poly.entity_id
_entity_poly.type
_entity_poly.pdbx_seq_one_letter_code
_entity_poly.pdbx_strand_id
1 'polypeptide(L)'
;MRIFILISIVAVLSACGNTMEKSNSEEKQTTTELKFDLLKSEYVILPLDSSVSWLSIFNEAKPAKLSQSELAEIEEIIEIAIKENNKQQNQELVKHNNTNPYNQLTETGYELKLGGFKRQYVSVINEKGEKEIWINFFCDDWGNEKWKSEILIVKDGGNCYFNMKVNLTTKTYSELRINGYA
;
A
#
# COMPACT_ATOMS: atom_id res chain seq x y z
N MET A 1 -48.97 -21.05 67.86
CA MET A 1 -47.62 -20.44 67.84
C MET A 1 -47.07 -20.60 66.42
N ARG A 2 -47.24 -19.55 65.62
CA ARG A 2 -46.83 -19.53 64.17
C ARG A 2 -45.53 -18.82 64.06
N ILE A 3 -44.48 -19.46 63.62
CA ILE A 3 -43.15 -18.89 63.40
C ILE A 3 -43.12 -18.41 61.93
N PHE A 4 -42.94 -17.09 61.74
CA PHE A 4 -42.68 -16.51 60.42
C PHE A 4 -41.17 -16.50 60.18
N ILE A 5 -40.74 -17.20 59.16
CA ILE A 5 -39.36 -17.15 58.67
C ILE A 5 -39.31 -16.07 57.59
N LEU A 6 -38.57 -14.99 57.83
CA LEU A 6 -38.24 -13.96 56.87
C LEU A 6 -37.05 -14.45 56.02
N ILE A 7 -37.29 -14.65 54.74
CA ILE A 7 -36.23 -14.95 53.77
C ILE A 7 -35.78 -13.61 53.14
N SER A 8 -34.58 -13.18 53.50
CA SER A 8 -33.93 -12.03 52.85
C SER A 8 -33.34 -12.45 51.53
N ILE A 9 -33.86 -11.94 50.42
CA ILE A 9 -33.31 -12.11 49.10
C ILE A 9 -32.22 -11.06 48.92
N VAL A 10 -30.95 -11.48 48.86
CA VAL A 10 -29.83 -10.63 48.47
C VAL A 10 -29.74 -10.68 46.93
N ALA A 11 -30.07 -9.57 46.30
CA ALA A 11 -29.86 -9.37 44.86
C ALA A 11 -28.38 -9.07 44.60
N VAL A 12 -27.68 -10.01 44.04
CA VAL A 12 -26.32 -9.81 43.52
C VAL A 12 -26.45 -9.19 42.13
N LEU A 13 -26.18 -7.88 42.04
CA LEU A 13 -26.00 -7.19 40.74
C LEU A 13 -24.65 -7.61 40.17
N SER A 14 -24.66 -8.53 39.20
CA SER A 14 -23.51 -8.80 38.35
C SER A 14 -23.34 -7.64 37.35
N ALA A 15 -22.40 -6.76 37.62
CA ALA A 15 -21.90 -5.81 36.63
C ALA A 15 -20.95 -6.58 35.69
N CYS A 16 -21.47 -7.12 34.58
CA CYS A 16 -20.63 -7.50 33.43
C CYS A 16 -20.21 -6.21 32.70
N GLY A 17 -19.02 -5.76 32.98
CA GLY A 17 -18.43 -4.60 32.35
C GLY A 17 -18.04 -4.85 30.89
N ASN A 18 -18.43 -3.93 30.05
CA ASN A 18 -18.01 -3.74 28.66
C ASN A 18 -16.49 -3.51 28.55
N THR A 19 -15.72 -4.58 28.35
CA THR A 19 -14.29 -4.47 28.07
C THR A 19 -13.92 -4.91 26.65
N MET A 20 -14.86 -5.44 25.85
CA MET A 20 -14.59 -5.90 24.48
C MET A 20 -14.82 -4.85 23.37
N GLU A 21 -15.65 -3.83 23.63
CA GLU A 21 -15.90 -2.80 22.59
C GLU A 21 -14.79 -1.74 22.47
N LYS A 22 -14.02 -1.50 23.55
CA LYS A 22 -12.94 -0.50 23.51
C LYS A 22 -11.72 -0.94 22.72
N SER A 23 -11.35 -2.23 22.73
CA SER A 23 -10.19 -2.71 21.98
C SER A 23 -10.42 -2.70 20.46
N ASN A 24 -11.63 -3.05 20.02
CA ASN A 24 -11.97 -3.04 18.59
C ASN A 24 -12.15 -1.64 18.00
N SER A 25 -12.55 -0.65 18.81
CA SER A 25 -12.69 0.73 18.34
C SER A 25 -11.34 1.45 18.24
N GLU A 26 -10.42 1.18 19.16
CA GLU A 26 -9.07 1.78 19.14
C GLU A 26 -8.22 1.17 18.00
N GLU A 27 -8.28 -0.15 17.78
CA GLU A 27 -7.56 -0.81 16.70
C GLU A 27 -8.09 -0.38 15.33
N LYS A 28 -9.40 -0.23 15.16
CA LYS A 28 -10.03 0.23 13.93
C LYS A 28 -9.77 1.72 13.68
N GLN A 29 -9.70 2.54 14.72
CA GLN A 29 -9.41 3.96 14.62
C GLN A 29 -7.93 4.21 14.28
N THR A 30 -7.01 3.48 14.91
CA THR A 30 -5.56 3.53 14.61
C THR A 30 -5.27 3.08 13.18
N THR A 31 -5.94 2.01 12.71
CA THR A 31 -5.79 1.53 11.33
C THR A 31 -6.34 2.52 10.30
N THR A 32 -7.44 3.22 10.64
CA THR A 32 -8.05 4.24 9.75
C THR A 32 -7.20 5.51 9.72
N GLU A 33 -6.61 5.92 10.82
CA GLU A 33 -5.69 7.07 10.88
C GLU A 33 -4.38 6.79 10.15
N LEU A 34 -3.80 5.61 10.28
CA LEU A 34 -2.63 5.18 9.50
C LEU A 34 -2.92 5.15 7.99
N LYS A 35 -4.09 4.64 7.58
CA LYS A 35 -4.52 4.67 6.18
C LYS A 35 -4.68 6.09 5.65
N PHE A 36 -5.19 7.01 6.47
CA PHE A 36 -5.35 8.41 6.08
C PHE A 36 -4.01 9.14 5.95
N ASP A 37 -3.00 8.78 6.75
CA ASP A 37 -1.66 9.34 6.68
C ASP A 37 -0.88 8.87 5.45
N LEU A 38 -1.12 7.65 4.98
CA LEU A 38 -0.56 7.14 3.72
C LEU A 38 -1.14 7.86 2.50
N LEU A 39 -2.40 8.29 2.56
CA LEU A 39 -3.07 9.10 1.53
C LEU A 39 -2.64 10.59 1.55
N LYS A 40 -1.87 11.06 2.53
CA LYS A 40 -1.26 12.41 2.53
C LYS A 40 -0.11 12.55 1.54
N SER A 41 0.32 11.48 0.89
CA SER A 41 1.26 11.56 -0.22
C SER A 41 0.67 12.44 -1.33
N GLU A 42 1.45 13.35 -1.88
CA GLU A 42 1.04 14.06 -3.09
C GLU A 42 0.82 13.05 -4.21
N TYR A 43 -0.33 13.08 -4.84
CA TYR A 43 -0.62 12.20 -5.95
C TYR A 43 -1.44 12.88 -7.06
N VAL A 44 -1.40 12.28 -8.22
CA VAL A 44 -2.23 12.64 -9.37
C VAL A 44 -2.78 11.40 -10.04
N ILE A 45 -4.01 11.49 -10.55
CA ILE A 45 -4.61 10.48 -11.42
C ILE A 45 -4.50 11.01 -12.84
N LEU A 46 -3.64 10.39 -13.63
CA LEU A 46 -3.43 10.77 -15.02
C LEU A 46 -4.41 10.00 -15.93
N PRO A 47 -4.94 10.64 -16.97
CA PRO A 47 -5.75 9.94 -17.96
C PRO A 47 -4.90 8.96 -18.77
N LEU A 48 -5.52 7.85 -19.20
CA LEU A 48 -4.93 7.03 -20.26
C LEU A 48 -5.10 7.78 -21.57
N ASP A 49 -4.01 8.26 -22.12
CA ASP A 49 -3.98 8.94 -23.41
C ASP A 49 -2.87 8.41 -24.31
N SER A 50 -2.75 8.97 -25.52
CA SER A 50 -1.74 8.57 -26.49
C SER A 50 -0.31 8.82 -26.02
N SER A 51 -0.08 9.74 -25.05
CA SER A 51 1.26 10.03 -24.51
C SER A 51 1.80 8.89 -23.67
N VAL A 52 0.93 8.06 -23.10
CA VAL A 52 1.26 6.88 -22.29
C VAL A 52 1.14 5.56 -23.06
N SER A 53 0.57 5.55 -24.23
CA SER A 53 0.35 4.33 -25.03
C SER A 53 1.65 3.63 -25.46
N TRP A 54 2.76 4.37 -25.58
CA TRP A 54 4.08 3.82 -25.87
C TRP A 54 4.69 3.00 -24.72
N LEU A 55 4.18 3.19 -23.51
CA LEU A 55 4.58 2.39 -22.35
C LEU A 55 3.91 1.02 -22.45
N SER A 56 3.94 0.23 -23.43
CA SER A 56 3.41 -1.15 -23.60
C SER A 56 2.71 -1.80 -22.36
N ILE A 57 2.46 -1.01 -21.31
CA ILE A 57 1.87 -1.36 -20.04
C ILE A 57 0.35 -1.51 -20.19
N PHE A 58 -0.24 -0.87 -21.21
CA PHE A 58 -1.68 -0.69 -21.37
C PHE A 58 -2.20 -1.16 -22.74
N ASN A 59 -1.67 -2.24 -23.28
CA ASN A 59 -2.13 -2.77 -24.55
C ASN A 59 -3.66 -2.97 -24.54
N GLU A 60 -4.34 -2.38 -25.54
CA GLU A 60 -5.80 -2.49 -25.77
C GLU A 60 -6.71 -2.15 -24.56
N ALA A 61 -6.16 -1.51 -23.52
CA ALA A 61 -6.91 -1.14 -22.33
C ALA A 61 -7.82 0.08 -22.58
N LYS A 62 -8.92 0.18 -21.83
CA LYS A 62 -9.83 1.31 -21.86
C LYS A 62 -9.66 2.17 -20.61
N PRO A 63 -9.78 3.51 -20.71
CA PRO A 63 -9.72 4.38 -19.54
C PRO A 63 -10.76 4.01 -18.49
N ALA A 64 -10.38 4.04 -17.21
CA ALA A 64 -11.30 3.83 -16.10
C ALA A 64 -11.15 4.97 -15.07
N LYS A 65 -12.25 5.28 -14.37
CA LYS A 65 -12.22 6.23 -13.25
C LYS A 65 -11.72 5.52 -12.00
N LEU A 66 -11.02 6.27 -11.14
CA LEU A 66 -10.56 5.80 -9.84
C LEU A 66 -11.28 6.60 -8.74
N SER A 67 -11.90 5.92 -7.79
CA SER A 67 -12.62 6.51 -6.65
C SER A 67 -11.74 6.56 -5.40
N GLN A 68 -12.15 7.36 -4.41
CA GLN A 68 -11.45 7.45 -3.12
C GLN A 68 -11.46 6.12 -2.34
N SER A 69 -12.56 5.36 -2.41
CA SER A 69 -12.62 4.05 -1.77
C SER A 69 -11.65 3.05 -2.39
N GLU A 70 -11.49 3.11 -3.71
CA GLU A 70 -10.54 2.25 -4.44
C GLU A 70 -9.08 2.63 -4.13
N LEU A 71 -8.78 3.91 -3.88
CA LEU A 71 -7.45 4.32 -3.42
C LEU A 71 -7.10 3.67 -2.08
N ALA A 72 -8.05 3.57 -1.15
CA ALA A 72 -7.82 2.89 0.13
C ALA A 72 -7.53 1.38 -0.05
N GLU A 73 -8.24 0.71 -0.97
CA GLU A 73 -7.97 -0.69 -1.31
C GLU A 73 -6.59 -0.88 -1.97
N ILE A 74 -6.19 0.06 -2.80
CA ILE A 74 -4.86 0.07 -3.44
C ILE A 74 -3.76 0.15 -2.38
N GLU A 75 -3.91 0.99 -1.35
CA GLU A 75 -2.93 1.11 -0.27
C GLU A 75 -2.70 -0.23 0.46
N GLU A 76 -3.74 -1.01 0.70
CA GLU A 76 -3.61 -2.33 1.30
C GLU A 76 -2.77 -3.27 0.43
N ILE A 77 -2.98 -3.22 -0.89
CA ILE A 77 -2.23 -4.05 -1.84
C ILE A 77 -0.78 -3.58 -1.96
N ILE A 78 -0.53 -2.26 -1.95
CA ILE A 78 0.82 -1.68 -1.94
C ILE A 78 1.58 -2.14 -0.68
N GLU A 79 0.95 -2.11 0.48
CA GLU A 79 1.57 -2.57 1.73
C GLU A 79 2.01 -4.03 1.64
N ILE A 80 1.16 -4.90 1.08
CA ILE A 80 1.49 -6.30 0.85
C ILE A 80 2.71 -6.42 -0.09
N ALA A 81 2.69 -5.72 -1.23
CA ALA A 81 3.76 -5.75 -2.21
C ALA A 81 5.12 -5.31 -1.63
N ILE A 82 5.13 -4.20 -0.88
CA ILE A 82 6.34 -3.69 -0.21
C ILE A 82 6.86 -4.69 0.83
N LYS A 83 5.97 -5.27 1.62
CA LYS A 83 6.32 -6.27 2.65
C LYS A 83 6.95 -7.53 2.04
N GLU A 84 6.39 -8.01 0.93
CA GLU A 84 6.92 -9.16 0.20
C GLU A 84 8.27 -8.84 -0.47
N ASN A 85 8.39 -7.67 -1.11
CA ASN A 85 9.68 -7.20 -1.63
C ASN A 85 10.74 -7.16 -0.54
N ASN A 86 10.48 -6.50 0.59
CA ASN A 86 11.47 -6.34 1.64
C ASN A 86 11.85 -7.68 2.29
N LYS A 87 10.93 -8.63 2.36
CA LYS A 87 11.24 -10.01 2.76
C LYS A 87 12.22 -10.67 1.79
N GLN A 88 12.02 -10.49 0.48
CA GLN A 88 12.92 -11.01 -0.55
C GLN A 88 14.29 -10.32 -0.47
N GLN A 89 14.34 -8.99 -0.33
CA GLN A 89 15.60 -8.25 -0.19
C GLN A 89 16.40 -8.73 1.04
N ASN A 90 15.74 -8.98 2.16
CA ASN A 90 16.42 -9.53 3.34
C ASN A 90 17.00 -10.94 3.08
N GLN A 91 16.32 -11.78 2.32
CA GLN A 91 16.87 -13.10 1.93
C GLN A 91 18.10 -12.98 1.03
N GLU A 92 18.07 -12.06 0.06
CA GLU A 92 19.22 -11.80 -0.82
C GLU A 92 20.40 -11.20 -0.03
N LEU A 93 20.13 -10.30 0.93
CA LEU A 93 21.15 -9.72 1.82
C LEU A 93 21.85 -10.81 2.64
N VAL A 94 21.09 -11.69 3.28
CA VAL A 94 21.64 -12.82 4.07
C VAL A 94 22.48 -13.74 3.17
N LYS A 95 21.99 -14.07 1.97
CA LYS A 95 22.72 -14.90 1.02
C LYS A 95 24.03 -14.24 0.59
N HIS A 96 24.00 -12.93 0.24
CA HIS A 96 25.19 -12.17 -0.12
C HIS A 96 26.22 -12.20 1.00
N ASN A 97 25.82 -11.89 2.23
CA ASN A 97 26.71 -11.79 3.38
C ASN A 97 27.33 -13.14 3.76
N ASN A 98 26.59 -14.24 3.59
CA ASN A 98 27.12 -15.59 3.82
C ASN A 98 28.18 -15.98 2.77
N THR A 99 28.05 -15.50 1.54
CA THR A 99 28.99 -15.80 0.46
C THR A 99 30.15 -14.82 0.37
N ASN A 100 30.01 -13.62 0.98
CA ASN A 100 31.00 -12.55 0.94
C ASN A 100 31.38 -12.04 2.33
N PRO A 101 32.03 -12.86 3.19
CA PRO A 101 32.25 -12.50 4.60
C PRO A 101 33.14 -11.26 4.80
N TYR A 102 33.94 -10.89 3.80
CA TYR A 102 34.80 -9.72 3.83
C TYR A 102 34.20 -8.46 3.19
N ASN A 103 33.03 -8.59 2.57
CA ASN A 103 32.30 -7.49 1.93
C ASN A 103 30.83 -7.57 2.27
N GLN A 104 30.52 -7.44 3.55
CA GLN A 104 29.14 -7.51 4.03
C GLN A 104 28.41 -6.21 3.76
N LEU A 105 27.15 -6.35 3.36
CA LEU A 105 26.22 -5.25 3.16
C LEU A 105 25.27 -5.13 4.35
N THR A 106 24.79 -3.93 4.61
CA THR A 106 23.74 -3.65 5.61
C THR A 106 22.34 -3.65 4.97
N GLU A 107 22.26 -3.39 3.67
CA GLU A 107 21.05 -3.37 2.87
C GLU A 107 21.37 -3.70 1.41
N THR A 108 20.37 -4.13 0.63
CA THR A 108 20.57 -4.39 -0.81
C THR A 108 20.44 -3.12 -1.64
N GLY A 109 19.80 -2.07 -1.09
CA GLY A 109 19.44 -0.84 -1.79
C GLY A 109 18.08 -0.90 -2.51
N TYR A 110 17.42 -2.06 -2.50
CA TYR A 110 16.10 -2.26 -3.12
C TYR A 110 14.97 -2.44 -2.11
N GLU A 111 15.22 -2.15 -0.84
CA GLU A 111 14.22 -2.09 0.21
C GLU A 111 13.29 -0.90 -0.02
N LEU A 112 11.97 -1.10 0.08
CA LEU A 112 10.96 -0.08 -0.14
C LEU A 112 10.35 0.40 1.18
N LYS A 113 9.93 1.66 1.23
CA LYS A 113 9.18 2.27 2.33
C LYS A 113 7.73 2.49 1.92
N LEU A 114 6.81 2.48 2.87
CA LEU A 114 5.39 2.79 2.60
C LEU A 114 5.14 4.26 2.30
N GLY A 115 5.89 5.16 2.93
CA GLY A 115 5.73 6.61 2.81
C GLY A 115 6.91 7.32 2.18
N GLY A 116 6.75 8.63 1.93
CA GLY A 116 7.81 9.48 1.39
C GLY A 116 7.87 9.54 -0.14
N PHE A 117 6.82 9.06 -0.83
CA PHE A 117 6.74 9.08 -2.28
C PHE A 117 5.58 9.95 -2.76
N LYS A 118 5.82 10.71 -3.81
CA LYS A 118 4.76 11.21 -4.70
C LYS A 118 4.31 10.09 -5.63
N ARG A 119 3.08 10.16 -6.14
CA ARG A 119 2.49 9.06 -6.91
C ARG A 119 1.72 9.53 -8.12
N GLN A 120 1.82 8.75 -9.17
CA GLN A 120 0.98 8.88 -10.36
C GLN A 120 0.18 7.61 -10.55
N TYR A 121 -1.12 7.73 -10.72
CA TYR A 121 -2.03 6.61 -10.98
C TYR A 121 -2.56 6.70 -12.40
N VAL A 122 -2.55 5.59 -13.13
CA VAL A 122 -3.27 5.43 -14.39
C VAL A 122 -4.20 4.24 -14.25
N SER A 123 -5.51 4.48 -14.33
CA SER A 123 -6.53 3.45 -14.14
C SER A 123 -7.16 3.03 -15.46
N VAL A 124 -7.26 1.72 -15.67
CA VAL A 124 -7.76 1.12 -16.90
C VAL A 124 -8.67 -0.08 -16.65
N ILE A 125 -9.46 -0.44 -17.65
CA ILE A 125 -10.06 -1.77 -17.80
C ILE A 125 -9.19 -2.51 -18.81
N ASN A 126 -8.58 -3.61 -18.39
CA ASN A 126 -7.73 -4.43 -19.25
C ASN A 126 -8.55 -5.29 -20.22
N GLU A 127 -7.89 -6.04 -21.10
CA GLU A 127 -8.53 -6.92 -22.11
C GLU A 127 -9.45 -7.98 -21.50
N LYS A 128 -9.21 -8.37 -20.25
CA LYS A 128 -10.05 -9.34 -19.52
C LYS A 128 -11.28 -8.70 -18.87
N GLY A 129 -11.45 -7.37 -18.98
CA GLY A 129 -12.51 -6.62 -18.31
C GLY A 129 -12.22 -6.34 -16.83
N GLU A 130 -11.01 -6.53 -16.36
CA GLU A 130 -10.59 -6.31 -14.99
C GLU A 130 -10.07 -4.88 -14.82
N LYS A 131 -10.32 -4.29 -13.64
CA LYS A 131 -9.83 -2.96 -13.31
C LYS A 131 -8.39 -3.04 -12.81
N GLU A 132 -7.50 -2.47 -13.59
CA GLU A 132 -6.05 -2.45 -13.32
C GLU A 132 -5.57 -1.01 -13.18
N ILE A 133 -4.66 -0.79 -12.23
CA ILE A 133 -4.06 0.52 -11.96
C ILE A 133 -2.55 0.38 -12.04
N TRP A 134 -1.93 1.13 -12.93
CA TRP A 134 -0.50 1.32 -12.89
C TRP A 134 -0.17 2.48 -11.97
N ILE A 135 0.83 2.28 -11.11
CA ILE A 135 1.24 3.24 -10.10
C ILE A 135 2.73 3.50 -10.25
N ASN A 136 3.09 4.77 -10.41
CA ASN A 136 4.47 5.23 -10.42
C ASN A 136 4.78 5.95 -9.12
N PHE A 137 5.86 5.58 -8.47
CA PHE A 137 6.33 6.14 -7.21
C PHE A 137 7.67 6.84 -7.43
N PHE A 138 7.82 8.01 -6.82
CA PHE A 138 9.08 8.76 -6.86
C PHE A 138 9.23 9.61 -5.60
N CYS A 139 10.44 9.67 -5.05
CA CYS A 139 10.76 10.44 -3.85
C CYS A 139 11.22 11.86 -4.20
N ASP A 140 11.64 12.10 -5.44
CA ASP A 140 12.10 13.41 -5.92
C ASP A 140 11.54 13.71 -7.31
N ASP A 141 11.11 14.94 -7.53
CA ASP A 141 10.64 15.48 -8.82
C ASP A 141 11.52 16.64 -9.31
N TRP A 142 12.61 16.93 -8.62
CA TRP A 142 13.54 18.03 -8.88
C TRP A 142 12.85 19.40 -9.03
N GLY A 143 11.74 19.60 -8.30
CA GLY A 143 10.92 20.81 -8.41
C GLY A 143 10.17 20.97 -9.72
N ASN A 144 10.04 19.89 -10.51
CA ASN A 144 9.36 19.90 -11.80
C ASN A 144 7.89 19.51 -11.65
N GLU A 145 6.99 20.47 -11.68
CA GLU A 145 5.55 20.29 -11.57
C GLU A 145 4.90 19.52 -12.74
N LYS A 146 5.63 19.22 -13.82
CA LYS A 146 5.09 18.49 -14.98
C LYS A 146 4.61 17.08 -14.65
N TRP A 147 5.13 16.47 -13.57
CA TRP A 147 4.64 15.17 -13.13
C TRP A 147 3.12 15.18 -12.81
N LYS A 148 2.52 16.35 -12.60
CA LYS A 148 1.08 16.47 -12.36
C LYS A 148 0.24 16.30 -13.63
N SER A 149 0.85 16.37 -14.81
CA SER A 149 0.18 16.23 -16.11
C SER A 149 0.84 15.23 -17.06
N GLU A 150 2.09 14.86 -16.80
CA GLU A 150 2.89 13.97 -17.65
C GLU A 150 3.49 12.85 -16.80
N ILE A 151 3.65 11.64 -17.34
CA ILE A 151 4.31 10.55 -16.61
C ILE A 151 5.79 10.91 -16.40
N LEU A 152 6.21 10.89 -15.14
CA LEU A 152 7.61 11.04 -14.77
C LEU A 152 8.35 9.72 -15.05
N ILE A 153 9.34 9.78 -15.93
CA ILE A 153 10.17 8.62 -16.27
C ILE A 153 11.59 8.88 -15.81
N VAL A 154 12.07 8.01 -14.92
CA VAL A 154 13.43 7.99 -14.44
C VAL A 154 13.99 6.61 -14.69
N LYS A 155 15.25 6.52 -15.16
CA LYS A 155 15.87 5.23 -15.53
C LYS A 155 16.76 4.65 -14.44
N ASP A 156 17.18 5.47 -13.48
CA ASP A 156 18.06 5.13 -12.38
C ASP A 156 17.52 5.66 -11.05
N GLY A 157 18.36 5.83 -10.02
CA GLY A 157 17.98 6.39 -8.72
C GLY A 157 17.44 5.36 -7.73
N GLY A 158 17.56 4.07 -8.05
CA GLY A 158 17.29 2.97 -7.13
C GLY A 158 15.88 2.97 -6.57
N ASN A 159 15.77 2.64 -5.30
CA ASN A 159 14.50 2.52 -4.58
C ASN A 159 13.73 3.84 -4.37
N CYS A 160 14.28 4.98 -4.80
CA CYS A 160 13.55 6.24 -4.89
C CYS A 160 12.49 6.23 -6.01
N TYR A 161 12.68 5.39 -7.02
CA TYR A 161 11.82 5.30 -8.20
C TYR A 161 11.43 3.85 -8.46
N PHE A 162 10.15 3.57 -8.38
CA PHE A 162 9.62 2.26 -8.69
C PHE A 162 8.19 2.37 -9.23
N ASN A 163 7.72 1.33 -9.87
CA ASN A 163 6.35 1.25 -10.34
C ASN A 163 5.79 -0.17 -10.15
N MET A 164 4.48 -0.29 -10.16
CA MET A 164 3.78 -1.56 -10.06
C MET A 164 2.40 -1.48 -10.70
N LYS A 165 1.79 -2.63 -10.95
CA LYS A 165 0.38 -2.75 -11.29
C LYS A 165 -0.40 -3.32 -10.12
N VAL A 166 -1.58 -2.78 -9.88
CA VAL A 166 -2.57 -3.30 -8.94
C VAL A 166 -3.81 -3.69 -9.72
N ASN A 167 -4.29 -4.90 -9.54
CA ASN A 167 -5.55 -5.36 -10.09
C ASN A 167 -6.60 -5.36 -8.98
N LEU A 168 -7.54 -4.40 -9.03
CA LEU A 168 -8.60 -4.26 -8.02
C LEU A 168 -9.66 -5.37 -8.11
N THR A 169 -9.84 -5.98 -9.27
CA THR A 169 -10.80 -7.07 -9.46
C THR A 169 -10.34 -8.34 -8.76
N THR A 170 -9.05 -8.66 -8.88
CA THR A 170 -8.45 -9.86 -8.27
C THR A 170 -7.78 -9.60 -6.92
N LYS A 171 -7.65 -8.33 -6.50
CA LYS A 171 -6.95 -7.90 -5.29
C LYS A 171 -5.49 -8.34 -5.24
N THR A 172 -4.82 -8.26 -6.37
CA THR A 172 -3.42 -8.68 -6.53
C THR A 172 -2.56 -7.55 -7.06
N TYR A 173 -1.26 -7.70 -6.94
CA TYR A 173 -0.30 -6.84 -7.63
C TYR A 173 0.58 -7.64 -8.59
N SER A 174 1.21 -6.94 -9.51
CA SER A 174 2.16 -7.49 -10.46
C SER A 174 3.15 -6.42 -10.92
N GLU A 175 4.19 -6.84 -11.61
CA GLU A 175 5.18 -5.98 -12.26
C GLU A 175 5.78 -4.92 -11.33
N LEU A 176 6.04 -5.27 -10.05
CA LEU A 176 6.81 -4.41 -9.18
C LEU A 176 8.24 -4.28 -9.74
N ARG A 177 8.60 -3.09 -10.18
CA ARG A 177 9.89 -2.78 -10.79
C ARG A 177 10.53 -1.62 -10.06
N ILE A 178 11.68 -1.87 -9.47
CA ILE A 178 12.50 -0.87 -8.80
C ILE A 178 13.62 -0.48 -9.76
N ASN A 179 13.91 0.82 -9.87
CA ASN A 179 14.98 1.28 -10.75
C ASN A 179 16.36 0.80 -10.28
N GLY A 180 17.28 0.67 -11.21
CA GLY A 180 18.69 0.40 -10.90
C GLY A 180 19.40 1.63 -10.34
N TYR A 181 20.57 1.39 -9.80
CA TYR A 181 21.55 2.44 -9.47
C TYR A 181 22.50 2.62 -10.66
N ALA A 182 22.79 3.89 -11.00
CA ALA A 182 23.79 4.24 -12.01
C ALA A 182 25.20 4.14 -11.43
#